data_f5178672f897cb9eb7bf69d596c7dc97
#
_entry.id   f5178672f897cb9eb7bf69d596c7dc97
#
_cell.length_a   1.000
_cell.length_b   1.000
_cell.length_c   1.000
_cell.angle_alpha   90.00
_cell.angle_beta   90.00
_cell.angle_gamma   90.00
#
_symmetry.space_group_name_H-M   'P 1'
#
loop_
_entity.id
_entity.type
_entity.pdbx_description
1 polymer ?
#
loop_
_entity_poly.entity_id
_entity_poly.type
_entity_poly.pdbx_seq_one_letter_code
_entity_poly.pdbx_strand_id
1 'polypeptide(L)'
;ELSPEEEQKWTEIVVNAKDLAIEKGNMPGSIGEQVESLTKSRVRWEDHIIAVGSKLFGRDRYTYSRPNRRGPALRMRLPGHKPDGKTAIGAIDTSGSMSSEAVRECVSEYQAIMKLVGCSKLWLILHDVNVYFSGWVQEADLTQLKMSRGGTSHRGVFEVLNRTHDNPEFNLPKEENAQLLVAFTDLGTDFCEEPPDYTVVWAVPEGSYPGIDCPVPFGKKIQIPRHDG
;
A
#
# COMPACT_ATOMS: atom_id res chain seq x y z
N GLU A 1 -3.74 33.07 -9.90
CA GLU A 1 -3.33 31.70 -9.51
C GLU A 1 -3.81 31.50 -8.08
N LEU A 2 -4.57 30.42 -7.85
CA LEU A 2 -5.09 30.06 -6.53
C LEU A 2 -3.91 29.53 -5.68
N SER A 3 -3.94 29.77 -4.38
CA SER A 3 -2.99 29.15 -3.47
C SER A 3 -3.25 27.63 -3.34
N PRO A 4 -2.23 26.81 -2.98
CA PRO A 4 -2.43 25.37 -2.79
C PRO A 4 -3.55 25.00 -1.80
N GLU A 5 -3.74 25.84 -0.78
CA GLU A 5 -4.80 25.67 0.22
C GLU A 5 -6.21 25.98 -0.33
N GLU A 6 -6.32 26.96 -1.22
CA GLU A 6 -7.58 27.30 -1.89
C GLU A 6 -7.95 26.23 -2.92
N GLU A 7 -6.95 25.68 -3.64
CA GLU A 7 -7.17 24.58 -4.57
C GLU A 7 -7.64 23.31 -3.86
N GLN A 8 -7.12 23.00 -2.69
CA GLN A 8 -7.56 21.88 -1.87
C GLN A 8 -9.03 22.04 -1.43
N LYS A 9 -9.39 23.24 -0.94
CA LYS A 9 -10.79 23.54 -0.56
C LYS A 9 -11.76 23.43 -1.72
N TRP A 10 -11.37 23.91 -2.90
CA TRP A 10 -12.20 23.79 -4.09
C TRP A 10 -12.37 22.33 -4.53
N THR A 11 -11.31 21.51 -4.43
CA THR A 11 -11.38 20.08 -4.73
C THR A 11 -12.35 19.34 -3.79
N GLU A 12 -12.31 19.63 -2.47
CA GLU A 12 -13.26 19.05 -1.51
C GLU A 12 -14.70 19.46 -1.79
N ILE A 13 -14.96 20.73 -2.15
CA ILE A 13 -16.28 21.22 -2.49
C ILE A 13 -16.81 20.51 -3.74
N VAL A 14 -15.98 20.33 -4.76
CA VAL A 14 -16.37 19.67 -6.02
C VAL A 14 -16.64 18.18 -5.81
N VAL A 15 -15.85 17.48 -4.99
CA VAL A 15 -16.09 16.08 -4.63
C VAL A 15 -17.39 15.91 -3.87
N ASN A 16 -17.63 16.73 -2.84
CA ASN A 16 -18.86 16.68 -2.07
C ASN A 16 -20.10 17.01 -2.92
N ALA A 17 -20.00 17.97 -3.85
CA ALA A 17 -21.07 18.29 -4.77
C ALA A 17 -21.36 17.15 -5.75
N LYS A 18 -20.33 16.43 -6.21
CA LYS A 18 -20.44 15.23 -7.04
C LYS A 18 -21.22 14.14 -6.31
N ASP A 19 -20.81 13.82 -5.09
CA ASP A 19 -21.44 12.76 -4.29
C ASP A 19 -22.92 13.06 -4.03
N LEU A 20 -23.25 14.30 -3.71
CA LEU A 20 -24.64 14.77 -3.56
C LEU A 20 -25.44 14.71 -4.87
N ALA A 21 -24.82 14.98 -6.00
CA ALA A 21 -25.49 14.93 -7.31
C ALA A 21 -25.74 13.47 -7.76
N ILE A 22 -24.84 12.56 -7.44
CA ILE A 22 -25.02 11.11 -7.68
C ILE A 22 -26.15 10.58 -6.80
N GLU A 23 -26.17 10.93 -5.52
CA GLU A 23 -27.20 10.51 -4.56
C GLU A 23 -28.59 10.99 -4.94
N LYS A 24 -28.70 12.17 -5.58
CA LYS A 24 -29.96 12.75 -6.10
C LYS A 24 -30.28 12.30 -7.52
N GLY A 25 -29.50 11.47 -8.18
CA GLY A 25 -29.75 10.99 -9.54
C GLY A 25 -29.71 12.06 -10.65
N ASN A 26 -29.11 13.22 -10.36
CA ASN A 26 -29.17 14.42 -11.24
C ASN A 26 -27.80 14.74 -11.88
N MET A 27 -26.91 13.75 -12.10
CA MET A 27 -25.60 14.03 -12.66
C MET A 27 -25.58 13.86 -14.20
N PRO A 28 -25.36 14.93 -14.98
CA PRO A 28 -25.10 14.80 -16.43
C PRO A 28 -23.74 14.07 -16.64
N GLY A 29 -23.73 13.05 -17.51
CA GLY A 29 -22.55 12.21 -17.75
C GLY A 29 -21.29 12.98 -18.12
N SER A 30 -21.42 14.06 -18.91
CA SER A 30 -20.30 14.92 -19.31
C SER A 30 -19.63 15.67 -18.15
N ILE A 31 -20.39 16.03 -17.12
CA ILE A 31 -19.86 16.70 -15.92
C ILE A 31 -19.19 15.65 -15.02
N GLY A 32 -19.73 14.43 -14.96
CA GLY A 32 -19.14 13.31 -14.25
C GLY A 32 -17.70 13.03 -14.70
N GLU A 33 -17.48 12.92 -16.00
CA GLU A 33 -16.16 12.68 -16.60
C GLU A 33 -15.20 13.84 -16.38
N GLN A 34 -15.65 15.10 -16.48
CA GLN A 34 -14.80 16.26 -16.23
C GLN A 34 -14.40 16.39 -14.76
N VAL A 35 -15.32 16.15 -13.83
CA VAL A 35 -15.01 16.14 -12.40
C VAL A 35 -14.08 14.99 -12.06
N GLU A 36 -14.26 13.83 -12.68
CA GLU A 36 -13.39 12.68 -12.49
C GLU A 36 -11.98 12.95 -13.02
N SER A 37 -11.82 13.63 -14.17
CA SER A 37 -10.53 14.04 -14.69
C SER A 37 -9.83 15.08 -13.79
N LEU A 38 -10.58 16.01 -13.19
CA LEU A 38 -10.05 16.99 -12.26
C LEU A 38 -9.69 16.41 -10.89
N THR A 39 -10.40 15.36 -10.45
CA THR A 39 -10.14 14.71 -9.16
C THR A 39 -9.14 13.54 -9.24
N LYS A 40 -9.04 12.86 -10.38
CA LYS A 40 -8.03 11.81 -10.60
C LYS A 40 -6.58 12.34 -10.53
N SER A 41 -6.38 13.65 -10.70
CA SER A 41 -5.05 14.23 -10.92
C SER A 41 -4.27 14.65 -9.67
N ARG A 42 -4.79 14.51 -8.41
CA ARG A 42 -4.17 15.26 -7.30
C ARG A 42 -3.93 14.56 -5.97
N VAL A 43 -4.43 13.35 -5.74
CA VAL A 43 -4.03 12.64 -4.52
C VAL A 43 -2.86 11.74 -4.89
N ARG A 44 -1.68 12.14 -4.48
CA ARG A 44 -0.48 11.33 -4.67
C ARG A 44 -0.69 9.97 -4.02
N TRP A 45 -0.24 8.90 -4.68
CA TRP A 45 -0.40 7.53 -4.18
C TRP A 45 0.22 7.35 -2.79
N GLU A 46 1.31 8.09 -2.51
CA GLU A 46 1.98 8.11 -1.22
C GLU A 46 1.05 8.61 -0.11
N ASP A 47 0.26 9.65 -0.38
CA ASP A 47 -0.69 10.21 0.59
C ASP A 47 -1.77 9.20 0.97
N HIS A 48 -2.20 8.38 0.01
CA HIS A 48 -3.11 7.27 0.30
C HIS A 48 -2.48 6.22 1.22
N ILE A 49 -1.24 5.81 0.94
CA ILE A 49 -0.53 4.84 1.77
C ILE A 49 -0.21 5.45 3.14
N ILE A 50 0.17 6.73 3.21
CA ILE A 50 0.39 7.45 4.47
C ILE A 50 -0.90 7.48 5.29
N ALA A 51 -2.04 7.79 4.69
CA ALA A 51 -3.33 7.84 5.40
C ALA A 51 -3.72 6.45 5.96
N VAL A 52 -3.60 5.40 5.16
CA VAL A 52 -3.87 4.02 5.58
C VAL A 52 -2.85 3.57 6.62
N GLY A 53 -1.56 3.78 6.37
CA GLY A 53 -0.47 3.41 7.27
C GLY A 53 -0.56 4.12 8.62
N SER A 54 -0.81 5.43 8.63
CA SER A 54 -0.98 6.21 9.87
C SER A 54 -2.16 5.71 10.70
N LYS A 55 -3.24 5.28 10.05
CA LYS A 55 -4.40 4.69 10.73
C LYS A 55 -4.08 3.32 11.36
N LEU A 56 -3.27 2.51 10.69
CA LEU A 56 -2.92 1.15 11.13
C LEU A 56 -1.75 1.12 12.11
N PHE A 57 -0.69 1.90 11.85
CA PHE A 57 0.57 1.89 12.58
C PHE A 57 0.70 3.06 13.57
N GLY A 58 0.03 4.19 13.31
CA GLY A 58 0.10 5.40 14.13
C GLY A 58 -0.58 5.31 15.51
N ARG A 59 -1.29 4.22 15.78
CA ARG A 59 -1.84 3.95 17.11
C ARG A 59 -0.87 3.14 17.94
N ASP A 60 0.17 3.80 18.42
CA ASP A 60 1.00 3.23 19.47
C ASP A 60 0.13 2.94 20.70
N ARG A 61 0.19 1.72 21.20
CA ARG A 61 -0.44 1.41 22.49
C ARG A 61 0.33 2.12 23.59
N TYR A 62 -0.35 3.00 24.29
CA TYR A 62 0.17 3.55 25.52
C TYR A 62 0.31 2.42 26.57
N THR A 63 1.48 2.30 27.17
CA THR A 63 1.75 1.30 28.18
C THR A 63 2.47 1.91 29.38
N TYR A 64 2.07 1.50 30.58
CA TYR A 64 2.77 1.88 31.80
C TYR A 64 3.97 0.96 32.11
N SER A 65 4.12 -0.17 31.40
CA SER A 65 5.28 -1.06 31.54
C SER A 65 6.59 -0.44 31.02
N ARG A 66 6.49 0.53 30.12
CA ARG A 66 7.62 1.35 29.63
C ARG A 66 7.23 2.83 29.82
N PRO A 67 7.47 3.42 31.01
CA PRO A 67 7.09 4.79 31.27
C PRO A 67 7.85 5.78 30.36
N ASN A 68 7.17 6.86 30.01
CA ASN A 68 7.76 7.93 29.21
C ASN A 68 8.95 8.57 29.96
N ARG A 69 10.07 8.79 29.29
CA ARG A 69 11.27 9.39 29.88
C ARG A 69 11.07 10.79 30.45
N ARG A 70 10.03 11.50 30.01
CA ARG A 70 9.66 12.83 30.54
C ARG A 70 8.85 12.77 31.87
N GLY A 71 8.30 11.59 32.18
CA GLY A 71 7.50 11.38 33.37
C GLY A 71 8.21 11.76 34.69
N PRO A 72 9.44 11.28 34.93
CA PRO A 72 10.21 11.60 36.14
C PRO A 72 10.45 13.11 36.34
N ALA A 73 10.75 13.85 35.26
CA ALA A 73 10.96 15.29 35.31
C ALA A 73 9.68 16.06 35.72
N LEU A 74 8.51 15.51 35.41
CA LEU A 74 7.20 16.05 35.76
C LEU A 74 6.63 15.47 37.05
N ARG A 75 7.39 14.62 37.75
CA ARG A 75 6.93 13.86 38.96
C ARG A 75 5.62 13.09 38.69
N MET A 76 5.43 12.65 37.44
CA MET A 76 4.24 11.94 37.00
C MET A 76 4.63 10.63 36.33
N ARG A 77 3.83 9.58 36.51
CA ARG A 77 3.99 8.32 35.79
C ARG A 77 3.20 8.41 34.48
N LEU A 78 3.86 8.90 33.43
CA LEU A 78 3.27 8.97 32.08
C LEU A 78 3.45 7.64 31.34
N PRO A 79 2.43 7.16 30.62
CA PRO A 79 2.57 5.98 29.80
C PRO A 79 3.57 6.25 28.66
N GLY A 80 4.36 5.26 28.34
CA GLY A 80 5.23 5.27 27.16
C GLY A 80 4.57 4.53 26.00
N HIS A 81 5.17 4.64 24.83
CA HIS A 81 4.74 3.93 23.63
C HIS A 81 5.36 2.53 23.60
N LYS A 82 4.53 1.52 23.35
CA LYS A 82 4.99 0.18 22.99
C LYS A 82 4.76 0.02 21.49
N PRO A 83 5.81 -0.17 20.67
CA PRO A 83 5.60 -0.55 19.28
C PRO A 83 4.81 -1.86 19.27
N ASP A 84 3.62 -1.84 18.69
CA ASP A 84 2.90 -3.06 18.38
C ASP A 84 3.72 -3.78 17.29
N GLY A 85 3.96 -5.08 17.43
CA GLY A 85 4.72 -5.89 16.46
C GLY A 85 4.00 -6.05 15.11
N LYS A 86 3.50 -4.94 14.57
CA LYS A 86 2.77 -4.87 13.33
C LYS A 86 3.75 -4.83 12.16
N THR A 87 3.47 -5.60 11.14
CA THR A 87 4.31 -5.73 9.96
C THR A 87 3.56 -5.22 8.75
N ALA A 88 4.21 -4.33 7.99
CA ALA A 88 3.77 -3.95 6.66
C ALA A 88 4.37 -4.93 5.65
N ILE A 89 3.59 -5.27 4.63
CA ILE A 89 3.97 -6.18 3.57
C ILE A 89 4.01 -5.42 2.26
N GLY A 90 5.10 -5.57 1.51
CA GLY A 90 5.20 -5.15 0.13
C GLY A 90 5.24 -6.38 -0.76
N ALA A 91 4.29 -6.56 -1.65
CA ALA A 91 4.34 -7.58 -2.69
C ALA A 91 4.58 -6.90 -4.04
N ILE A 92 5.60 -7.31 -4.75
CA ILE A 92 5.96 -6.72 -6.04
C ILE A 92 5.91 -7.79 -7.09
N ASP A 93 5.06 -7.54 -8.06
CA ASP A 93 4.98 -8.27 -9.30
C ASP A 93 6.16 -7.87 -10.18
N THR A 94 6.98 -8.85 -10.53
CA THR A 94 8.16 -8.65 -11.39
C THR A 94 7.92 -9.13 -12.81
N SER A 95 6.66 -9.27 -13.22
CA SER A 95 6.28 -9.52 -14.60
C SER A 95 6.74 -8.38 -15.51
N GLY A 96 6.76 -8.63 -16.82
CA GLY A 96 7.41 -7.75 -17.81
C GLY A 96 6.85 -6.33 -17.98
N SER A 97 5.88 -5.92 -17.16
CA SER A 97 5.28 -4.57 -17.15
C SER A 97 6.10 -3.53 -16.38
N MET A 98 7.04 -3.96 -15.52
CA MET A 98 7.87 -3.07 -14.71
C MET A 98 9.36 -3.26 -15.01
N SER A 99 10.13 -2.15 -15.08
CA SER A 99 11.58 -2.21 -15.14
C SER A 99 12.19 -2.50 -13.76
N SER A 100 13.42 -3.02 -13.72
CA SER A 100 14.12 -3.27 -12.45
C SER A 100 14.40 -1.98 -11.68
N GLU A 101 14.55 -0.87 -12.36
CA GLU A 101 14.71 0.47 -11.80
C GLU A 101 13.41 0.91 -11.10
N ALA A 102 12.27 0.80 -11.79
CA ALA A 102 10.96 1.14 -11.22
C ALA A 102 10.63 0.31 -9.98
N VAL A 103 10.99 -0.98 -9.96
CA VAL A 103 10.82 -1.83 -8.77
C VAL A 103 11.64 -1.33 -7.60
N ARG A 104 12.93 -0.95 -7.82
CA ARG A 104 13.79 -0.40 -6.75
C ARG A 104 13.26 0.91 -6.21
N GLU A 105 12.79 1.80 -7.07
CA GLU A 105 12.17 3.06 -6.68
C GLU A 105 10.92 2.83 -5.83
N CYS A 106 10.00 1.99 -6.28
CA CYS A 106 8.80 1.62 -5.51
C CYS A 106 9.14 1.05 -4.13
N VAL A 107 10.13 0.16 -4.03
CA VAL A 107 10.58 -0.38 -2.73
C VAL A 107 11.13 0.71 -1.84
N SER A 108 11.98 1.58 -2.39
CA SER A 108 12.62 2.67 -1.63
C SER A 108 11.59 3.66 -1.12
N GLU A 109 10.64 4.07 -1.96
CA GLU A 109 9.56 4.97 -1.59
C GLU A 109 8.63 4.34 -0.56
N TYR A 110 8.20 3.09 -0.79
CA TYR A 110 7.37 2.38 0.17
C TYR A 110 8.07 2.23 1.53
N GLN A 111 9.36 1.93 1.54
CA GLN A 111 10.15 1.87 2.76
C GLN A 111 10.22 3.23 3.47
N ALA A 112 10.36 4.32 2.73
CA ALA A 112 10.36 5.67 3.28
C ALA A 112 9.01 6.03 3.90
N ILE A 113 7.91 5.71 3.21
CA ILE A 113 6.54 5.92 3.69
C ILE A 113 6.30 5.11 4.97
N MET A 114 6.71 3.84 5.01
CA MET A 114 6.52 3.00 6.19
C MET A 114 7.27 3.54 7.41
N LYS A 115 8.49 4.06 7.22
CA LYS A 115 9.23 4.76 8.28
C LYS A 115 8.51 6.02 8.76
N LEU A 116 7.94 6.79 7.84
CA LEU A 116 7.20 8.02 8.15
C LEU A 116 5.96 7.73 9.01
N VAL A 117 5.22 6.67 8.71
CA VAL A 117 4.03 6.26 9.48
C VAL A 117 4.35 5.48 10.77
N GLY A 118 5.64 5.32 11.11
CA GLY A 118 6.09 4.66 12.32
C GLY A 118 6.17 3.13 12.25
N CYS A 119 6.03 2.54 11.06
CA CYS A 119 6.25 1.12 10.84
C CYS A 119 7.74 0.85 10.64
N SER A 120 8.34 0.06 11.53
CA SER A 120 9.77 -0.31 11.44
C SER A 120 10.00 -1.68 10.81
N LYS A 121 8.94 -2.46 10.57
CA LYS A 121 9.00 -3.82 10.06
C LYS A 121 8.33 -3.90 8.70
N LEU A 122 9.13 -4.05 7.66
CA LEU A 122 8.67 -4.23 6.29
C LEU A 122 9.14 -5.58 5.76
N TRP A 123 8.18 -6.45 5.47
CA TRP A 123 8.38 -7.72 4.80
C TRP A 123 8.14 -7.55 3.31
N LEU A 124 9.07 -8.02 2.49
CA LEU A 124 9.02 -7.90 1.03
C LEU A 124 8.81 -9.27 0.42
N ILE A 125 7.90 -9.35 -0.55
CA ILE A 125 7.64 -10.53 -1.35
C ILE A 125 7.83 -10.15 -2.82
N LEU A 126 8.72 -10.85 -3.51
CA LEU A 126 8.92 -10.70 -4.94
C LEU A 126 8.37 -11.95 -5.62
N HIS A 127 7.49 -11.74 -6.58
CA HIS A 127 6.81 -12.83 -7.25
C HIS A 127 6.52 -12.53 -8.72
N ASP A 128 6.31 -13.58 -9.46
CA ASP A 128 5.69 -13.62 -10.79
C ASP A 128 4.55 -14.66 -10.73
N VAL A 129 4.66 -15.78 -11.41
CA VAL A 129 3.81 -16.96 -11.21
C VAL A 129 4.12 -17.64 -9.87
N ASN A 130 5.40 -17.56 -9.43
CA ASN A 130 5.90 -18.15 -8.20
C ASN A 130 6.55 -17.08 -7.33
N VAL A 131 6.57 -17.31 -6.01
CA VAL A 131 7.35 -16.51 -5.08
C VAL A 131 8.81 -16.96 -5.18
N TYR A 132 9.71 -16.03 -5.44
CA TYR A 132 11.16 -16.32 -5.49
C TYR A 132 11.97 -15.59 -4.41
N PHE A 133 11.37 -14.59 -3.77
CA PHE A 133 11.91 -13.98 -2.56
C PHE A 133 10.77 -13.65 -1.60
N SER A 134 10.98 -13.96 -0.32
CA SER A 134 10.12 -13.54 0.77
C SER A 134 10.99 -13.37 2.01
N GLY A 135 11.07 -12.15 2.55
CA GLY A 135 11.98 -11.83 3.65
C GLY A 135 11.92 -10.35 4.06
N TRP A 136 12.75 -9.98 5.03
CA TRP A 136 12.87 -8.58 5.43
C TRP A 136 13.45 -7.75 4.30
N VAL A 137 12.94 -6.53 4.14
CA VAL A 137 13.39 -5.63 3.05
C VAL A 137 14.90 -5.36 3.08
N GLN A 138 15.53 -5.42 4.25
CA GLN A 138 16.99 -5.24 4.41
C GLN A 138 17.79 -6.42 3.88
N GLU A 139 17.18 -7.59 3.74
CA GLU A 139 17.80 -8.84 3.27
C GLU A 139 17.62 -9.00 1.75
N ALA A 140 16.75 -8.18 1.13
CA ALA A 140 16.47 -8.25 -0.29
C ALA A 140 17.64 -7.71 -1.11
N ASP A 141 18.22 -8.54 -1.96
CA ASP A 141 19.18 -8.10 -2.97
C ASP A 141 18.44 -7.57 -4.21
N LEU A 142 18.10 -6.29 -4.15
CA LEU A 142 17.39 -5.62 -5.24
C LEU A 142 18.28 -5.36 -6.48
N THR A 143 19.56 -5.72 -6.43
CA THR A 143 20.46 -5.59 -7.57
C THR A 143 20.37 -6.77 -8.52
N GLN A 144 19.92 -7.93 -8.03
CA GLN A 144 19.79 -9.19 -8.77
C GLN A 144 18.33 -9.55 -9.09
N LEU A 145 17.46 -8.55 -9.24
CA LEU A 145 16.06 -8.78 -9.59
C LEU A 145 15.96 -9.54 -10.91
N LYS A 146 15.41 -10.73 -10.85
CA LYS A 146 15.03 -11.49 -12.06
C LYS A 146 13.66 -11.00 -12.50
N MET A 147 13.63 -10.23 -13.57
CA MET A 147 12.38 -9.87 -14.22
C MET A 147 11.93 -11.05 -15.05
N SER A 148 10.78 -11.61 -14.75
CA SER A 148 10.16 -12.68 -15.54
C SER A 148 9.32 -12.07 -16.67
N ARG A 149 9.29 -12.76 -17.81
CA ARG A 149 8.34 -12.47 -18.89
C ARG A 149 7.13 -13.41 -18.87
N GLY A 150 6.95 -14.12 -17.77
CA GLY A 150 5.84 -15.05 -17.55
C GLY A 150 4.54 -14.34 -17.16
N GLY A 151 3.50 -15.12 -16.91
CA GLY A 151 2.26 -14.62 -16.31
C GLY A 151 2.49 -14.22 -14.85
N THR A 152 1.43 -13.70 -14.22
CA THR A 152 1.43 -13.29 -12.80
C THR A 152 0.43 -14.13 -12.03
N SER A 153 0.73 -14.46 -10.77
CA SER A 153 -0.21 -15.04 -9.83
C SER A 153 0.02 -14.47 -8.42
N HIS A 154 -1.01 -13.88 -7.85
CA HIS A 154 -0.95 -13.41 -6.45
C HIS A 154 -1.21 -14.51 -5.43
N ARG A 155 -1.58 -15.70 -5.86
CA ARG A 155 -1.90 -16.81 -4.96
C ARG A 155 -0.76 -17.11 -3.99
N GLY A 156 0.46 -17.19 -4.50
CA GLY A 156 1.66 -17.42 -3.70
C GLY A 156 1.89 -16.35 -2.62
N VAL A 157 1.55 -15.09 -2.89
CA VAL A 157 1.64 -14.01 -1.90
C VAL A 157 0.72 -14.29 -0.70
N PHE A 158 -0.53 -14.68 -0.96
CA PHE A 158 -1.49 -15.01 0.10
C PHE A 158 -1.10 -16.30 0.84
N GLU A 159 -0.56 -17.30 0.14
CA GLU A 159 -0.02 -18.52 0.76
C GLU A 159 1.12 -18.21 1.73
N VAL A 160 2.05 -17.34 1.36
CA VAL A 160 3.11 -16.84 2.25
C VAL A 160 2.55 -16.19 3.51
N LEU A 161 1.57 -15.29 3.35
CA LEU A 161 0.99 -14.56 4.47
C LEU A 161 0.11 -15.44 5.36
N ASN A 162 -0.56 -16.43 4.78
CA ASN A 162 -1.35 -17.44 5.49
C ASN A 162 -0.48 -18.59 6.04
N ARG A 163 0.83 -18.59 5.76
CA ARG A 163 1.80 -19.61 6.19
C ARG A 163 1.50 -21.01 5.63
N THR A 164 0.98 -21.04 4.42
CA THR A 164 0.61 -22.27 3.69
C THR A 164 1.44 -22.48 2.43
N HIS A 165 2.45 -21.63 2.19
CA HIS A 165 3.34 -21.77 1.05
C HIS A 165 4.19 -23.03 1.15
N ASP A 166 4.39 -23.74 0.04
CA ASP A 166 5.10 -25.02 -0.05
C ASP A 166 6.55 -24.93 0.46
N ASN A 167 7.22 -23.80 0.23
CA ASN A 167 8.52 -23.52 0.85
C ASN A 167 8.29 -22.80 2.21
N PRO A 168 8.53 -23.47 3.36
CA PRO A 168 8.31 -22.89 4.67
C PRO A 168 9.19 -21.67 4.99
N GLU A 169 10.35 -21.52 4.32
CA GLU A 169 11.27 -20.40 4.53
C GLU A 169 10.68 -19.08 4.01
N PHE A 170 9.76 -19.16 3.05
CA PHE A 170 9.08 -17.98 2.50
C PHE A 170 7.93 -17.50 3.39
N ASN A 171 7.41 -18.37 4.25
CA ASN A 171 6.26 -18.02 5.09
C ASN A 171 6.58 -16.90 6.07
N LEU A 172 5.62 -15.97 6.23
CA LEU A 172 5.71 -14.92 7.25
C LEU A 172 5.91 -15.55 8.64
N PRO A 173 6.92 -15.12 9.44
CA PRO A 173 7.17 -15.67 10.78
C PRO A 173 5.93 -15.64 11.66
N LYS A 174 5.77 -16.64 12.54
CA LYS A 174 4.58 -16.78 13.41
C LYS A 174 4.39 -15.61 14.37
N GLU A 175 5.49 -14.96 14.74
CA GLU A 175 5.52 -13.80 15.64
C GLU A 175 5.07 -12.50 14.96
N GLU A 176 4.99 -12.52 13.63
CA GLU A 176 4.64 -11.33 12.84
C GLU A 176 3.18 -11.37 12.44
N ASN A 177 2.55 -10.19 12.45
CA ASN A 177 1.18 -9.99 12.02
C ASN A 177 1.14 -9.00 10.85
N ALA A 178 0.73 -9.47 9.69
CA ALA A 178 0.41 -8.60 8.56
C ALA A 178 -0.74 -7.66 8.96
N GLN A 179 -0.55 -6.36 8.76
CA GLN A 179 -1.61 -5.36 8.98
C GLN A 179 -1.96 -4.63 7.69
N LEU A 180 -0.99 -4.50 6.81
CA LEU A 180 -1.12 -3.84 5.52
C LEU A 180 -0.33 -4.63 4.49
N LEU A 181 -0.99 -4.99 3.41
CA LEU A 181 -0.38 -5.48 2.17
C LEU A 181 -0.52 -4.37 1.13
N VAL A 182 0.60 -3.91 0.59
CA VAL A 182 0.63 -3.09 -0.63
C VAL A 182 1.18 -3.97 -1.75
N ALA A 183 0.34 -4.29 -2.71
CA ALA A 183 0.70 -5.10 -3.88
C ALA A 183 0.87 -4.20 -5.10
N PHE A 184 2.08 -4.15 -5.63
CA PHE A 184 2.45 -3.44 -6.85
C PHE A 184 2.28 -4.38 -8.03
N THR A 185 1.25 -4.14 -8.85
CA THR A 185 0.85 -5.06 -9.92
C THR A 185 0.01 -4.35 -10.98
N ASP A 186 -0.01 -4.86 -12.19
CA ASP A 186 -0.88 -4.42 -13.27
C ASP A 186 -2.31 -5.01 -13.19
N LEU A 187 -2.57 -5.87 -12.19
CA LEU A 187 -3.82 -6.60 -11.97
C LEU A 187 -4.15 -7.67 -13.04
N GLY A 188 -3.23 -8.00 -13.94
CA GLY A 188 -3.36 -9.07 -14.93
C GLY A 188 -3.11 -10.46 -14.33
N THR A 189 -3.86 -10.84 -13.28
CA THR A 189 -3.53 -11.97 -12.42
C THR A 189 -4.75 -12.66 -11.84
N ASP A 190 -4.52 -13.85 -11.26
CA ASP A 190 -5.50 -14.55 -10.44
C ASP A 190 -5.46 -14.02 -9.00
N PHE A 191 -6.64 -13.79 -8.44
CA PHE A 191 -6.83 -13.34 -7.07
C PHE A 191 -7.31 -14.46 -6.15
N CYS A 192 -7.01 -14.34 -4.86
CA CYS A 192 -7.69 -15.12 -3.84
C CYS A 192 -9.15 -14.65 -3.74
N GLU A 193 -10.09 -15.58 -3.63
CA GLU A 193 -11.53 -15.25 -3.56
C GLU A 193 -11.93 -14.70 -2.19
N GLU A 194 -11.29 -15.16 -1.12
CA GLU A 194 -11.60 -14.76 0.25
C GLU A 194 -10.79 -13.55 0.69
N PRO A 195 -11.45 -12.49 1.23
CA PRO A 195 -10.75 -11.34 1.75
C PRO A 195 -9.95 -11.71 3.01
N PRO A 196 -8.67 -11.28 3.10
CA PRO A 196 -7.86 -11.51 4.28
C PRO A 196 -8.24 -10.58 5.44
N ASP A 197 -7.82 -10.93 6.66
CA ASP A 197 -8.06 -10.13 7.88
C ASP A 197 -7.23 -8.84 7.96
N TYR A 198 -6.32 -8.61 7.01
CA TYR A 198 -5.48 -7.40 6.93
C TYR A 198 -5.91 -6.49 5.78
N THR A 199 -5.50 -5.22 5.86
CA THR A 199 -5.81 -4.25 4.81
C THR A 199 -4.99 -4.52 3.56
N VAL A 200 -5.65 -4.56 2.39
CA VAL A 200 -5.00 -4.72 1.08
C VAL A 200 -5.14 -3.44 0.26
N VAL A 201 -4.03 -3.00 -0.31
CA VAL A 201 -3.95 -1.88 -1.25
C VAL A 201 -3.28 -2.38 -2.53
N TRP A 202 -3.97 -2.25 -3.64
CA TRP A 202 -3.47 -2.57 -4.97
C TRP A 202 -2.89 -1.31 -5.59
N ALA A 203 -1.59 -1.25 -5.71
CA ALA A 203 -0.85 -0.13 -6.30
C ALA A 203 -0.59 -0.43 -7.78
N VAL A 204 -1.32 0.24 -8.66
CA VAL A 204 -1.39 -0.08 -10.09
C VAL A 204 -0.65 0.99 -10.88
N PRO A 205 0.40 0.65 -11.64
CA PRO A 205 1.11 1.59 -12.47
C PRO A 205 0.21 2.20 -13.55
N GLU A 206 0.37 3.49 -13.81
CA GLU A 206 -0.34 4.18 -14.87
C GLU A 206 0.01 3.58 -16.24
N GLY A 207 -1.02 3.41 -17.09
CA GLY A 207 -0.84 2.85 -18.43
C GLY A 207 -0.56 1.34 -18.47
N SER A 208 -0.65 0.62 -17.35
CA SER A 208 -0.59 -0.84 -17.32
C SER A 208 -1.88 -1.47 -17.86
N TYR A 209 -1.80 -2.72 -18.34
CA TYR A 209 -2.95 -3.48 -18.83
C TYR A 209 -3.04 -4.82 -18.08
N PRO A 210 -4.21 -5.22 -17.56
CA PRO A 210 -5.53 -4.57 -17.63
C PRO A 210 -5.67 -3.28 -16.79
N GLY A 211 -4.79 -3.01 -15.83
CA GLY A 211 -4.69 -1.74 -15.14
C GLY A 211 -5.79 -1.46 -14.11
N ILE A 212 -5.93 -0.18 -13.75
CA ILE A 212 -6.79 0.28 -12.65
C ILE A 212 -8.27 -0.07 -12.83
N ASP A 213 -8.74 -0.26 -14.05
CA ASP A 213 -10.13 -0.58 -14.37
C ASP A 213 -10.47 -2.06 -14.09
N CYS A 214 -9.45 -2.93 -13.97
CA CYS A 214 -9.66 -4.35 -13.66
C CYS A 214 -10.39 -4.49 -12.31
N PRO A 215 -11.48 -5.28 -12.24
CA PRO A 215 -12.16 -5.54 -10.97
C PRO A 215 -11.26 -6.36 -10.05
N VAL A 216 -11.26 -6.00 -8.77
CA VAL A 216 -10.57 -6.76 -7.72
C VAL A 216 -11.59 -7.30 -6.71
N PRO A 217 -11.41 -8.50 -6.15
CA PRO A 217 -12.40 -9.09 -5.24
C PRO A 217 -12.45 -8.37 -3.89
N PHE A 218 -11.37 -7.72 -3.48
CA PHE A 218 -11.27 -6.98 -2.22
C PHE A 218 -10.13 -5.96 -2.26
N GLY A 219 -10.06 -5.12 -1.23
CA GLY A 219 -9.01 -4.11 -1.09
C GLY A 219 -9.32 -2.80 -1.81
N LYS A 220 -8.39 -1.86 -1.74
CA LYS A 220 -8.49 -0.54 -2.38
C LYS A 220 -7.46 -0.45 -3.49
N LYS A 221 -7.88 0.00 -4.67
CA LYS A 221 -6.97 0.30 -5.77
C LYS A 221 -6.47 1.75 -5.68
N ILE A 222 -5.21 1.96 -5.94
CA ILE A 222 -4.58 3.26 -6.11
C ILE A 222 -3.74 3.24 -7.38
N GLN A 223 -3.73 4.35 -8.11
CA GLN A 223 -2.89 4.49 -9.29
C GLN A 223 -1.56 5.12 -8.89
N ILE A 224 -0.45 4.54 -9.35
CA ILE A 224 0.88 5.10 -9.19
C ILE A 224 1.37 5.64 -10.53
N PRO A 225 2.04 6.81 -10.57
CA PRO A 225 2.58 7.33 -11.80
C PRO A 225 3.62 6.37 -12.38
N ARG A 226 3.70 6.30 -13.70
CA ARG A 226 4.78 5.58 -14.37
C ARG A 226 6.01 6.48 -14.37
N HIS A 227 7.08 6.04 -13.75
CA HIS A 227 8.37 6.70 -13.91
C HIS A 227 8.91 6.28 -15.29
N ASP A 228 8.69 7.13 -16.30
CA ASP A 228 9.36 7.00 -17.57
C ASP A 228 10.83 7.41 -17.35
N GLY A 229 11.73 6.40 -17.42
CA GLY A 229 13.17 6.58 -17.28
C GLY A 229 13.78 7.31 -18.48
#